data_bf63d492f8ba1b024cc58a32ec028807
#
_entry.id   bf63d492f8ba1b024cc58a32ec028807
#
_cell.length_a   1.000
_cell.length_b   1.000
_cell.length_c   1.000
_cell.angle_alpha   90.00
_cell.angle_beta   90.00
_cell.angle_gamma   90.00
#
_symmetry.space_group_name_H-M   'P 1'
#
loop_
_entity.id
_entity.type
_entity.pdbx_description
1 polymer ?
#
loop_
_entity_poly.entity_id
_entity_poly.type
_entity_poly.pdbx_seq_one_letter_code
_entity_poly.pdbx_strand_id
1 'polypeptide(L)'
;MAAHQVNVYFWLIDAIASGHLTRQDINSRWSRCRYNDNHEDEIPERRFHRYKQEIEEIFDIEIKCDRSRGCIYYIENKNDINGGVTRKWLLNAMSVHSMLDQAQDMSENILYEDIPLGTQYLTSIVDAIRTRTQLKVTYHNFARNQIYDFILSPYCLKAFKQRWYVAGCPSTHPTETRVYALDRIQRIELTNNEFVYPKKFNAHAFFAPYYGVFQNADPKTIVIEANEKSTPFL
;
A
#
# COMPACT_ATOMS: atom_id res chain seq x y z
N MET A 1 12.69 -22.06 3.21
CA MET A 1 13.20 -21.65 1.88
C MET A 1 12.36 -20.54 1.26
N ALA A 2 11.03 -20.65 1.19
CA ALA A 2 10.21 -19.62 0.53
C ALA A 2 10.30 -18.20 1.14
N ALA A 3 10.27 -18.05 2.46
CA ALA A 3 10.34 -16.75 3.12
C ALA A 3 11.68 -16.03 2.89
N HIS A 4 12.80 -16.75 2.98
CA HIS A 4 14.11 -16.20 2.70
C HIS A 4 14.22 -15.68 1.26
N GLN A 5 13.72 -16.44 0.29
CA GLN A 5 13.74 -16.04 -1.13
C GLN A 5 12.91 -14.78 -1.39
N VAL A 6 11.75 -14.65 -0.75
CA VAL A 6 10.91 -13.44 -0.86
C VAL A 6 11.64 -12.20 -0.30
N ASN A 7 12.36 -12.35 0.80
CA ASN A 7 13.17 -11.26 1.36
C ASN A 7 14.31 -10.85 0.43
N VAL A 8 14.95 -11.81 -0.27
CA VAL A 8 15.93 -11.50 -1.33
C VAL A 8 15.28 -10.71 -2.47
N TYR A 9 14.05 -11.05 -2.86
CA TYR A 9 13.34 -10.28 -3.91
C TYR A 9 13.03 -8.86 -3.46
N PHE A 10 12.52 -8.66 -2.24
CA PHE A 10 12.29 -7.33 -1.69
C PHE A 10 13.56 -6.50 -1.64
N TRP A 11 14.65 -7.08 -1.18
CA TRP A 11 15.96 -6.44 -1.18
C TRP A 11 16.43 -6.06 -2.59
N LEU A 12 16.29 -6.94 -3.59
CA LEU A 12 16.69 -6.67 -4.96
C LEU A 12 15.81 -5.60 -5.62
N ILE A 13 14.51 -5.64 -5.38
CA ILE A 13 13.56 -4.60 -5.82
C ILE A 13 13.95 -3.25 -5.23
N ASP A 14 14.21 -3.18 -3.92
CA ASP A 14 14.61 -1.95 -3.24
C ASP A 14 15.91 -1.40 -3.80
N ALA A 15 16.93 -2.26 -3.98
CA ALA A 15 18.20 -1.88 -4.58
C ALA A 15 18.01 -1.25 -5.98
N ILE A 16 17.21 -1.88 -6.86
CA ILE A 16 16.95 -1.39 -8.21
C ILE A 16 16.05 -0.13 -8.19
N ALA A 17 15.05 -0.07 -7.32
CA ALA A 17 14.12 1.05 -7.19
C ALA A 17 14.81 2.33 -6.67
N SER A 18 15.87 2.19 -5.86
CA SER A 18 16.70 3.31 -5.40
C SER A 18 17.45 4.01 -6.54
N GLY A 19 17.55 3.36 -7.72
CA GLY A 19 17.92 3.94 -9.00
C GLY A 19 19.39 3.91 -9.35
N HIS A 20 19.67 3.80 -10.66
CA HIS A 20 20.98 3.99 -11.26
C HIS A 20 22.09 3.03 -10.84
N LEU A 21 21.76 1.77 -10.49
CA LEU A 21 22.75 0.76 -10.12
C LEU A 21 23.15 -0.09 -11.32
N THR A 22 24.46 -0.24 -11.48
CA THR A 22 25.06 -1.23 -12.37
C THR A 22 25.00 -2.62 -11.71
N ARG A 23 25.30 -3.66 -12.48
CA ARG A 23 25.46 -5.01 -11.94
C ARG A 23 26.50 -5.09 -10.85
N GLN A 24 27.59 -4.34 -11.00
CA GLN A 24 28.66 -4.30 -10.02
C GLN A 24 28.24 -3.64 -8.71
N ASP A 25 27.44 -2.57 -8.78
CA ASP A 25 26.88 -1.90 -7.59
C ASP A 25 25.94 -2.82 -6.84
N ILE A 26 25.09 -3.56 -7.56
CA ILE A 26 24.18 -4.56 -6.97
C ILE A 26 25.00 -5.64 -6.24
N ASN A 27 26.06 -6.17 -6.85
CA ASN A 27 26.94 -7.17 -6.22
C ASN A 27 27.66 -6.60 -5.00
N SER A 28 28.12 -5.37 -5.04
CA SER A 28 28.75 -4.70 -3.89
C SER A 28 27.80 -4.52 -2.71
N ARG A 29 26.50 -4.34 -2.99
CA ARG A 29 25.47 -4.31 -1.94
C ARG A 29 25.14 -5.74 -1.46
N TRP A 30 25.12 -6.71 -2.37
CA TRP A 30 24.87 -8.12 -2.06
C TRP A 30 25.87 -8.69 -1.07
N SER A 31 27.17 -8.41 -1.25
CA SER A 31 28.22 -8.91 -0.34
C SER A 31 28.01 -8.50 1.13
N ARG A 32 27.25 -7.43 1.39
CA ARG A 32 26.91 -6.94 2.74
C ARG A 32 25.46 -7.23 3.16
N CYS A 33 24.72 -7.88 2.28
CA CYS A 33 23.30 -8.15 2.53
C CYS A 33 23.15 -9.29 3.55
N ARG A 34 22.26 -9.10 4.55
CA ARG A 34 21.99 -10.15 5.56
C ARG A 34 21.40 -11.44 4.97
N TYR A 35 20.81 -11.34 3.76
CA TYR A 35 20.26 -12.54 3.07
C TYR A 35 21.31 -13.28 2.25
N ASN A 36 22.57 -12.85 2.29
CA ASN A 36 23.70 -13.52 1.67
C ASN A 36 24.31 -14.54 2.64
N ASP A 37 23.59 -15.60 2.92
CA ASP A 37 23.98 -16.61 3.91
C ASP A 37 25.30 -17.30 3.58
N ASN A 38 25.65 -17.35 2.30
CA ASN A 38 26.89 -18.01 1.84
C ASN A 38 28.08 -17.03 1.75
N HIS A 39 27.90 -15.76 2.13
CA HIS A 39 28.93 -14.71 2.01
C HIS A 39 29.55 -14.62 0.61
N GLU A 40 28.72 -14.74 -0.43
CA GLU A 40 29.14 -14.65 -1.82
C GLU A 40 29.48 -13.19 -2.17
N ASP A 41 30.57 -12.97 -2.92
CA ASP A 41 30.95 -11.63 -3.39
C ASP A 41 29.97 -11.09 -4.42
N GLU A 42 29.31 -12.00 -5.18
CA GLU A 42 28.36 -11.63 -6.22
C GLU A 42 27.20 -12.62 -6.33
N ILE A 43 26.07 -12.16 -6.85
CA ILE A 43 24.98 -13.03 -7.27
C ILE A 43 25.38 -13.62 -8.64
N PRO A 44 25.50 -14.95 -8.82
CA PRO A 44 25.80 -15.54 -10.11
C PRO A 44 24.78 -15.09 -11.20
N GLU A 45 25.26 -14.87 -12.41
CA GLU A 45 24.45 -14.29 -13.51
C GLU A 45 23.14 -15.07 -13.73
N ARG A 46 23.22 -16.40 -13.78
CA ARG A 46 22.05 -17.28 -13.95
C ARG A 46 21.04 -17.09 -12.82
N ARG A 47 21.48 -16.92 -11.56
CA ARG A 47 20.62 -16.71 -10.41
C ARG A 47 19.99 -15.31 -10.45
N PHE A 48 20.74 -14.29 -10.85
CA PHE A 48 20.23 -12.95 -11.01
C PHE A 48 19.12 -12.87 -12.06
N HIS A 49 19.31 -13.49 -13.23
CA HIS A 49 18.29 -13.55 -14.26
C HIS A 49 17.03 -14.30 -13.80
N ARG A 50 17.19 -15.39 -13.05
CA ARG A 50 16.06 -16.10 -12.45
C ARG A 50 15.32 -15.22 -11.46
N TYR A 51 16.00 -14.54 -10.54
CA TYR A 51 15.39 -13.64 -9.57
C TYR A 51 14.63 -12.51 -10.26
N LYS A 52 15.21 -11.94 -11.31
CA LYS A 52 14.56 -10.91 -12.12
C LYS A 52 13.24 -11.42 -12.71
N GLN A 53 13.23 -12.58 -13.37
CA GLN A 53 12.03 -13.17 -13.94
C GLN A 53 10.95 -13.44 -12.89
N GLU A 54 11.32 -14.07 -11.78
CA GLU A 54 10.40 -14.39 -10.69
C GLU A 54 9.82 -13.11 -10.05
N ILE A 55 10.61 -12.05 -9.92
CA ILE A 55 10.15 -10.72 -9.47
C ILE A 55 9.14 -10.12 -10.46
N GLU A 56 9.44 -10.18 -11.77
CA GLU A 56 8.56 -9.67 -12.82
C GLU A 56 7.21 -10.40 -12.82
N GLU A 57 7.22 -11.72 -12.68
CA GLU A 57 6.01 -12.55 -12.64
C GLU A 57 5.17 -12.36 -11.37
N ILE A 58 5.82 -12.30 -10.20
CA ILE A 58 5.11 -12.24 -8.91
C ILE A 58 4.56 -10.85 -8.64
N PHE A 59 5.33 -9.79 -8.95
CA PHE A 59 5.03 -8.43 -8.54
C PHE A 59 4.55 -7.51 -9.67
N ASP A 60 4.43 -8.04 -10.89
CA ASP A 60 4.06 -7.25 -12.09
C ASP A 60 4.98 -6.02 -12.27
N ILE A 61 6.29 -6.23 -12.09
CA ILE A 61 7.33 -5.21 -12.17
C ILE A 61 8.20 -5.51 -13.39
N GLU A 62 8.44 -4.51 -14.25
CA GLU A 62 9.33 -4.65 -15.39
C GLU A 62 10.72 -4.11 -15.07
N ILE A 63 11.71 -5.00 -14.93
CA ILE A 63 13.11 -4.64 -14.69
C ILE A 63 13.86 -4.60 -16.02
N LYS A 64 14.34 -3.42 -16.40
CA LYS A 64 15.13 -3.19 -17.62
C LYS A 64 16.59 -2.85 -17.30
N CYS A 65 17.44 -2.97 -18.33
CA CYS A 65 18.84 -2.58 -18.27
C CYS A 65 19.13 -1.55 -19.37
N ASP A 66 19.51 -0.35 -18.99
CA ASP A 66 19.97 0.69 -19.93
C ASP A 66 21.43 0.48 -20.27
N ARG A 67 21.68 -0.13 -21.43
CA ARG A 67 23.04 -0.39 -21.94
C ARG A 67 23.77 0.89 -22.36
N SER A 68 23.05 1.93 -22.74
CA SER A 68 23.64 3.21 -23.18
C SER A 68 24.29 3.97 -22.02
N ARG A 69 23.85 3.68 -20.79
CA ARG A 69 24.34 4.30 -19.55
C ARG A 69 25.19 3.35 -18.69
N GLY A 70 25.87 2.37 -19.31
CA GLY A 70 26.72 1.44 -18.56
C GLY A 70 25.96 0.30 -17.88
N CYS A 71 24.89 -0.20 -18.51
CA CYS A 71 24.07 -1.30 -17.98
C CYS A 71 23.45 -1.00 -16.61
N ILE A 72 22.79 0.14 -16.50
CA ILE A 72 22.05 0.52 -15.30
C ILE A 72 20.69 -0.20 -15.27
N TYR A 73 20.39 -0.84 -14.17
CA TYR A 73 19.09 -1.48 -13.94
C TYR A 73 18.09 -0.48 -13.36
N TYR A 74 16.83 -0.57 -13.83
CA TYR A 74 15.73 0.28 -13.37
C TYR A 74 14.39 -0.43 -13.55
N ILE A 75 13.36 0.07 -12.86
CA ILE A 75 11.98 -0.40 -12.99
C ILE A 75 11.28 0.51 -14.00
N GLU A 76 10.90 -0.04 -15.16
CA GLU A 76 10.31 0.71 -16.26
C GLU A 76 8.88 1.16 -15.96
N ASN A 77 8.05 0.26 -15.48
CA ASN A 77 6.64 0.50 -15.23
C ASN A 77 6.33 1.11 -13.84
N LYS A 78 7.32 1.73 -13.20
CA LYS A 78 7.19 2.35 -11.86
C LYS A 78 6.10 3.43 -11.80
N ASN A 79 5.91 4.17 -12.89
CA ASN A 79 5.00 5.32 -12.99
C ASN A 79 3.84 5.08 -13.96
N ASP A 80 3.53 3.85 -14.29
CA ASP A 80 2.49 3.52 -15.26
C ASP A 80 1.11 3.99 -14.77
N ILE A 81 0.36 4.71 -15.63
CA ILE A 81 -0.87 5.44 -15.28
C ILE A 81 -1.96 4.49 -14.73
N ASN A 82 -2.06 3.28 -15.27
CA ASN A 82 -3.10 2.30 -14.90
C ASN A 82 -2.80 1.50 -13.62
N GLY A 83 -1.56 1.48 -13.17
CA GLY A 83 -1.13 0.77 -11.96
C GLY A 83 -0.12 1.54 -11.10
N GLY A 84 0.30 2.73 -11.57
CA GLY A 84 1.45 3.45 -11.03
C GLY A 84 1.33 3.83 -9.55
N VAL A 85 0.15 4.23 -9.10
CA VAL A 85 -0.07 4.58 -7.68
C VAL A 85 0.01 3.33 -6.81
N THR A 86 -0.65 2.25 -7.19
CA THR A 86 -0.64 0.98 -6.46
C THR A 86 0.75 0.35 -6.48
N ARG A 87 1.42 0.33 -7.63
CA ARG A 87 2.77 -0.19 -7.78
C ARG A 87 3.80 0.64 -7.00
N LYS A 88 3.73 1.97 -7.06
CA LYS A 88 4.57 2.86 -6.26
C LYS A 88 4.38 2.65 -4.76
N TRP A 89 3.13 2.47 -4.33
CA TRP A 89 2.80 2.14 -2.95
C TRP A 89 3.39 0.79 -2.52
N LEU A 90 3.25 -0.24 -3.37
CA LEU A 90 3.82 -1.57 -3.14
C LEU A 90 5.36 -1.51 -3.03
N LEU A 91 6.03 -0.82 -3.97
CA LEU A 91 7.47 -0.64 -3.94
C LEU A 91 7.94 0.05 -2.67
N ASN A 92 7.25 1.10 -2.22
CA ASN A 92 7.57 1.78 -0.97
C ASN A 92 7.38 0.85 0.24
N ALA A 93 6.32 0.03 0.27
CA ALA A 93 6.09 -0.93 1.33
C ALA A 93 7.19 -2.00 1.38
N MET A 94 7.65 -2.49 0.22
CA MET A 94 8.77 -3.43 0.11
C MET A 94 10.07 -2.82 0.57
N SER A 95 10.37 -1.57 0.19
CA SER A 95 11.56 -0.84 0.66
C SER A 95 11.57 -0.69 2.17
N VAL A 96 10.45 -0.28 2.75
CA VAL A 96 10.32 -0.18 4.22
C VAL A 96 10.52 -1.54 4.87
N HIS A 97 9.88 -2.60 4.38
CA HIS A 97 10.05 -3.96 4.89
C HIS A 97 11.52 -4.40 4.83
N SER A 98 12.18 -4.23 3.68
CA SER A 98 13.59 -4.58 3.49
C SER A 98 14.51 -3.83 4.45
N MET A 99 14.28 -2.51 4.62
CA MET A 99 15.04 -1.69 5.56
C MET A 99 14.85 -2.17 7.00
N LEU A 100 13.62 -2.40 7.43
CA LEU A 100 13.30 -2.83 8.79
C LEU A 100 13.88 -4.21 9.12
N ASP A 101 13.79 -5.13 8.17
CA ASP A 101 14.35 -6.46 8.37
C ASP A 101 15.89 -6.45 8.43
N GLN A 102 16.53 -5.60 7.63
CA GLN A 102 17.99 -5.40 7.69
C GLN A 102 18.46 -4.69 8.97
N ALA A 103 17.59 -3.95 9.61
CA ALA A 103 17.89 -3.15 10.80
C ALA A 103 17.35 -3.77 12.10
N GLN A 104 17.07 -5.09 12.13
CA GLN A 104 16.52 -5.75 13.34
C GLN A 104 17.43 -5.65 14.56
N ASP A 105 18.73 -5.60 14.36
CA ASP A 105 19.75 -5.40 15.40
C ASP A 105 19.86 -3.94 15.87
N MET A 106 19.19 -3.00 15.15
CA MET A 106 19.19 -1.57 15.44
C MET A 106 17.85 -1.08 16.01
N SER A 107 17.07 -1.95 16.64
CA SER A 107 15.73 -1.63 17.14
C SER A 107 15.69 -0.45 18.14
N GLU A 108 16.77 -0.22 18.86
CA GLU A 108 16.91 0.94 19.76
C GLU A 108 17.11 2.28 19.01
N ASN A 109 17.55 2.23 17.76
CA ASN A 109 17.82 3.40 16.94
C ASN A 109 16.69 3.75 15.98
N ILE A 110 15.70 2.84 15.79
CA ILE A 110 14.59 3.01 14.88
C ILE A 110 13.28 2.96 15.65
N LEU A 111 12.65 4.12 15.81
CA LEU A 111 11.39 4.23 16.53
C LEU A 111 10.22 4.11 15.54
N TYR A 112 9.27 3.25 15.87
CA TYR A 112 8.03 3.07 15.09
C TYR A 112 6.86 3.67 15.86
N GLU A 113 5.95 4.27 15.12
CA GLU A 113 4.64 4.61 15.64
C GLU A 113 3.73 3.38 15.52
N ASP A 114 3.17 2.90 16.61
CA ASP A 114 2.17 1.82 16.59
C ASP A 114 0.83 2.39 16.13
N ILE A 115 0.59 2.29 14.81
CA ILE A 115 -0.64 2.76 14.18
C ILE A 115 -1.56 1.56 13.97
N PRO A 116 -2.73 1.51 14.63
CA PRO A 116 -3.72 0.47 14.37
C PRO A 116 -4.17 0.53 12.90
N LEU A 117 -3.83 -0.49 12.12
CA LEU A 117 -4.07 -0.49 10.68
C LEU A 117 -5.44 -1.08 10.29
N GLY A 118 -6.03 -1.93 11.15
CA GLY A 118 -7.26 -2.65 10.84
C GLY A 118 -7.13 -3.61 9.65
N THR A 119 -5.91 -4.00 9.29
CA THR A 119 -5.60 -4.79 8.08
C THR A 119 -6.21 -6.18 8.09
N GLN A 120 -6.52 -6.73 9.27
CA GLN A 120 -7.19 -8.02 9.42
C GLN A 120 -8.56 -8.09 8.74
N TYR A 121 -9.19 -6.94 8.48
CA TYR A 121 -10.50 -6.86 7.83
C TYR A 121 -10.43 -6.61 6.31
N LEU A 122 -9.25 -6.33 5.75
CA LEU A 122 -9.11 -5.96 4.34
C LEU A 122 -9.62 -7.03 3.40
N THR A 123 -9.24 -8.29 3.61
CA THR A 123 -9.65 -9.40 2.75
C THR A 123 -11.16 -9.56 2.73
N SER A 124 -11.80 -9.57 3.91
CA SER A 124 -13.26 -9.71 4.01
C SER A 124 -14.01 -8.56 3.33
N ILE A 125 -13.47 -7.33 3.42
CA ILE A 125 -14.10 -6.17 2.78
C ILE A 125 -13.88 -6.21 1.25
N VAL A 126 -12.70 -6.59 0.77
CA VAL A 126 -12.42 -6.76 -0.66
C VAL A 126 -13.34 -7.82 -1.26
N ASP A 127 -13.50 -8.94 -0.59
CA ASP A 127 -14.40 -10.01 -1.05
C ASP A 127 -15.85 -9.53 -1.08
N ALA A 128 -16.32 -8.83 -0.04
CA ALA A 128 -17.66 -8.26 -0.01
C ALA A 128 -17.92 -7.24 -1.14
N ILE A 129 -16.93 -6.40 -1.48
CA ILE A 129 -17.03 -5.48 -2.62
C ILE A 129 -17.10 -6.27 -3.93
N ARG A 130 -16.27 -7.29 -4.11
CA ARG A 130 -16.19 -8.13 -5.31
C ARG A 130 -17.49 -8.91 -5.54
N THR A 131 -18.00 -9.54 -4.48
CA THR A 131 -19.23 -10.36 -4.54
C THR A 131 -20.50 -9.53 -4.36
N ARG A 132 -20.39 -8.23 -4.09
CA ARG A 132 -21.51 -7.33 -3.78
C ARG A 132 -22.35 -7.78 -2.60
N THR A 133 -21.71 -8.35 -1.59
CA THR A 133 -22.34 -8.87 -0.37
C THR A 133 -22.27 -7.84 0.75
N GLN A 134 -23.36 -7.70 1.50
CA GLN A 134 -23.39 -6.82 2.67
C GLN A 134 -22.59 -7.41 3.83
N LEU A 135 -22.04 -6.51 4.64
CA LEU A 135 -21.30 -6.83 5.86
C LEU A 135 -22.08 -6.43 7.09
N LYS A 136 -22.15 -7.31 8.10
CA LYS A 136 -22.53 -6.92 9.45
C LYS A 136 -21.27 -6.44 10.15
N VAL A 137 -21.29 -5.20 10.63
CA VAL A 137 -20.14 -4.51 11.22
C VAL A 137 -20.45 -4.11 12.66
N THR A 138 -19.59 -4.51 13.59
CA THR A 138 -19.56 -3.95 14.96
C THR A 138 -18.50 -2.87 15.01
N TYR A 139 -18.88 -1.64 15.31
CA TYR A 139 -18.03 -0.45 15.20
C TYR A 139 -17.97 0.36 16.49
N HIS A 140 -16.76 0.76 16.89
CA HIS A 140 -16.54 1.64 18.03
C HIS A 140 -16.43 3.11 17.58
N ASN A 141 -17.42 3.91 17.91
CA ASN A 141 -17.39 5.34 17.70
C ASN A 141 -16.69 6.03 18.88
N PHE A 142 -15.43 6.39 18.71
CA PHE A 142 -14.63 7.02 19.76
C PHE A 142 -15.19 8.39 20.22
N ALA A 143 -15.76 9.17 19.30
CA ALA A 143 -16.29 10.50 19.66
C ALA A 143 -17.48 10.42 20.62
N ARG A 144 -18.29 9.33 20.54
CA ARG A 144 -19.44 9.08 21.41
C ARG A 144 -19.17 8.01 22.45
N ASN A 145 -17.99 7.40 22.42
CA ASN A 145 -17.62 6.21 23.19
C ASN A 145 -18.69 5.12 23.16
N GLN A 146 -19.20 4.82 21.97
CA GLN A 146 -20.32 3.91 21.77
C GLN A 146 -19.96 2.82 20.77
N ILE A 147 -20.26 1.56 21.12
CA ILE A 147 -20.18 0.41 20.24
C ILE A 147 -21.58 0.14 19.70
N TYR A 148 -21.70 -0.06 18.39
CA TYR A 148 -22.98 -0.36 17.73
C TYR A 148 -22.79 -1.23 16.51
N ASP A 149 -23.83 -1.99 16.18
CA ASP A 149 -23.91 -2.86 15.02
C ASP A 149 -24.69 -2.17 13.91
N PHE A 150 -24.28 -2.40 12.66
CA PHE A 150 -25.02 -2.00 11.47
C PHE A 150 -24.67 -2.90 10.28
N ILE A 151 -25.52 -2.86 9.26
CA ILE A 151 -25.24 -3.51 7.97
C ILE A 151 -24.61 -2.47 7.04
N LEU A 152 -23.49 -2.84 6.41
CA LEU A 152 -22.75 -2.00 5.48
C LEU A 152 -22.77 -2.62 4.08
N SER A 153 -23.15 -1.83 3.08
CA SER A 153 -22.91 -2.12 1.67
C SER A 153 -21.59 -1.44 1.27
N PRO A 154 -20.46 -2.17 1.22
CA PRO A 154 -19.15 -1.55 1.02
C PRO A 154 -18.93 -1.20 -0.46
N TYR A 155 -18.41 0.00 -0.76
CA TYR A 155 -18.18 0.48 -2.12
C TYR A 155 -16.70 0.55 -2.49
N CYS A 156 -15.84 1.06 -1.62
CA CYS A 156 -14.41 1.13 -1.86
C CYS A 156 -13.61 1.18 -0.57
N LEU A 157 -12.31 0.87 -0.68
CA LEU A 157 -11.31 1.05 0.35
C LEU A 157 -10.41 2.25 0.00
N LYS A 158 -9.97 2.98 1.02
CA LYS A 158 -9.00 4.07 0.89
C LYS A 158 -7.94 3.96 1.97
N ALA A 159 -6.66 3.99 1.56
CA ALA A 159 -5.55 4.21 2.47
C ALA A 159 -5.28 5.71 2.60
N PHE A 160 -5.16 6.21 3.83
CA PHE A 160 -4.81 7.61 4.12
C PHE A 160 -4.04 7.71 5.44
N LYS A 161 -2.86 8.32 5.43
CA LYS A 161 -1.97 8.48 6.58
C LYS A 161 -1.79 7.16 7.34
N GLN A 162 -1.36 6.13 6.63
CA GLN A 162 -1.09 4.77 7.13
C GLN A 162 -2.31 4.03 7.72
N ARG A 163 -3.53 4.55 7.61
CA ARG A 163 -4.77 3.89 8.05
C ARG A 163 -5.64 3.51 6.87
N TRP A 164 -6.42 2.45 7.06
CA TRP A 164 -7.40 2.00 6.08
C TRP A 164 -8.80 2.43 6.44
N TYR A 165 -9.56 2.76 5.44
CA TYR A 165 -10.94 3.21 5.53
C TYR A 165 -11.80 2.48 4.49
N VAL A 166 -13.04 2.15 4.86
CA VAL A 166 -14.06 1.66 3.94
C VAL A 166 -15.14 2.74 3.77
N ALA A 167 -15.45 3.07 2.51
CA ALA A 167 -16.60 3.87 2.19
C ALA A 167 -17.74 2.95 1.72
N GLY A 168 -18.95 3.22 2.18
CA GLY A 168 -20.12 2.42 1.83
C GLY A 168 -21.41 3.01 2.40
N CYS A 169 -22.52 2.38 2.07
CA CYS A 169 -23.85 2.77 2.54
C CYS A 169 -24.26 1.93 3.76
N PRO A 170 -24.37 2.53 4.96
CA PRO A 170 -24.83 1.84 6.14
C PRO A 170 -26.34 1.74 6.18
N SER A 171 -26.89 0.67 6.75
CA SER A 171 -28.35 0.49 6.95
C SER A 171 -29.00 1.58 7.81
N THR A 172 -28.22 2.21 8.68
CA THR A 172 -28.66 3.33 9.52
C THR A 172 -28.87 4.63 8.75
N HIS A 173 -28.27 4.76 7.55
CA HIS A 173 -28.39 5.95 6.67
C HIS A 173 -28.38 5.46 5.21
N PRO A 174 -29.50 4.90 4.73
CA PRO A 174 -29.54 4.16 3.46
C PRO A 174 -29.40 5.02 2.20
N THR A 175 -29.37 6.33 2.34
CA THR A 175 -29.19 7.30 1.22
C THR A 175 -27.81 7.96 1.21
N GLU A 176 -26.96 7.70 2.21
CA GLU A 176 -25.68 8.36 2.38
C GLU A 176 -24.52 7.38 2.27
N THR A 177 -23.50 7.76 1.55
CA THR A 177 -22.19 7.06 1.62
C THR A 177 -21.40 7.62 2.79
N ARG A 178 -20.99 6.75 3.70
CA ARG A 178 -20.18 7.11 4.88
C ARG A 178 -18.85 6.40 4.88
N VAL A 179 -17.87 6.98 5.60
CA VAL A 179 -16.52 6.46 5.71
C VAL A 179 -16.26 5.96 7.12
N TYR A 180 -15.75 4.74 7.21
CA TYR A 180 -15.45 4.05 8.45
C TYR A 180 -13.98 3.66 8.50
N ALA A 181 -13.29 3.99 9.59
CA ALA A 181 -11.90 3.60 9.81
C ALA A 181 -11.85 2.12 10.24
N LEU A 182 -11.00 1.32 9.59
CA LEU A 182 -10.93 -0.12 9.85
C LEU A 182 -10.40 -0.46 11.24
N ASP A 183 -9.52 0.37 11.79
CA ASP A 183 -8.98 0.23 13.14
C ASP A 183 -10.03 0.38 14.26
N ARG A 184 -11.21 0.93 13.93
CA ARG A 184 -12.34 1.06 14.85
C ARG A 184 -13.38 -0.06 14.72
N ILE A 185 -13.21 -0.94 13.75
CA ILE A 185 -14.05 -2.11 13.57
C ILE A 185 -13.61 -3.16 14.59
N GLN A 186 -14.56 -3.68 15.36
CA GLN A 186 -14.31 -4.76 16.31
C GLN A 186 -14.65 -6.13 15.72
N ARG A 187 -15.63 -6.18 14.82
CA ARG A 187 -16.07 -7.43 14.17
C ARG A 187 -16.67 -7.14 12.80
N ILE A 188 -16.39 -8.04 11.86
CA ILE A 188 -17.04 -8.10 10.55
C ILE A 188 -17.54 -9.52 10.32
N GLU A 189 -18.76 -9.63 9.81
CA GLU A 189 -19.35 -10.88 9.32
C GLU A 189 -19.91 -10.65 7.92
N LEU A 190 -19.61 -11.54 6.99
CA LEU A 190 -20.28 -11.58 5.69
C LEU A 190 -21.74 -11.99 5.92
N THR A 191 -22.67 -11.26 5.33
CA THR A 191 -24.08 -11.65 5.32
C THR A 191 -24.39 -12.48 4.07
N ASN A 192 -25.59 -13.06 4.00
CA ASN A 192 -26.08 -13.71 2.78
C ASN A 192 -26.83 -12.73 1.85
N ASN A 193 -26.85 -11.43 2.18
CA ASN A 193 -27.60 -10.42 1.44
C ASN A 193 -26.68 -9.72 0.45
N GLU A 194 -27.12 -9.62 -0.80
CA GLU A 194 -26.47 -8.82 -1.82
C GLU A 194 -26.94 -7.37 -1.76
N PHE A 195 -26.13 -6.46 -2.30
CA PHE A 195 -26.50 -5.07 -2.51
C PHE A 195 -26.30 -4.64 -3.95
N VAL A 196 -27.06 -3.65 -4.37
CA VAL A 196 -26.89 -3.04 -5.70
C VAL A 196 -25.81 -1.97 -5.63
N TYR A 197 -24.71 -2.19 -6.34
CA TYR A 197 -23.65 -1.21 -6.43
C TYR A 197 -24.14 0.02 -7.20
N PRO A 198 -24.00 1.25 -6.67
CA PRO A 198 -24.51 2.44 -7.34
C PRO A 198 -23.79 2.71 -8.66
N LYS A 199 -24.51 2.72 -9.78
CA LYS A 199 -23.94 2.89 -11.14
C LYS A 199 -23.13 4.19 -11.30
N LYS A 200 -23.44 5.23 -10.53
CA LYS A 200 -22.78 6.55 -10.58
C LYS A 200 -21.70 6.73 -9.53
N PHE A 201 -21.46 5.75 -8.64
CA PHE A 201 -20.42 5.88 -7.62
C PHE A 201 -19.04 5.79 -8.27
N ASN A 202 -18.24 6.82 -8.03
CA ASN A 202 -16.84 6.88 -8.42
C ASN A 202 -16.02 7.25 -7.20
N ALA A 203 -15.12 6.38 -6.75
CA ALA A 203 -14.34 6.56 -5.53
C ALA A 203 -13.45 7.81 -5.59
N HIS A 204 -12.82 8.11 -6.74
CA HIS A 204 -12.01 9.32 -6.90
C HIS A 204 -12.85 10.59 -6.78
N ALA A 205 -13.98 10.66 -7.49
CA ALA A 205 -14.88 11.79 -7.42
C ALA A 205 -15.48 11.97 -6.02
N PHE A 206 -15.77 10.86 -5.31
CA PHE A 206 -16.30 10.89 -3.95
C PHE A 206 -15.33 11.51 -2.95
N PHE A 207 -14.04 11.22 -3.06
CA PHE A 207 -13.03 11.76 -2.16
C PHE A 207 -12.37 13.07 -2.63
N ALA A 208 -12.53 13.46 -3.90
CA ALA A 208 -11.89 14.65 -4.48
C ALA A 208 -12.16 15.96 -3.72
N PRO A 209 -13.39 16.22 -3.22
CA PRO A 209 -13.67 17.46 -2.49
C PRO A 209 -13.08 17.53 -1.08
N TYR A 210 -12.54 16.42 -0.56
CA TYR A 210 -12.17 16.30 0.85
C TYR A 210 -10.68 16.11 1.04
N TYR A 211 -10.14 16.73 2.09
CA TYR A 211 -8.78 16.40 2.51
C TYR A 211 -8.76 15.04 3.19
N GLY A 212 -8.28 14.04 2.46
CA GLY A 212 -8.18 12.67 2.96
C GLY A 212 -9.53 11.95 3.02
N VAL A 213 -10.06 11.75 4.21
CA VAL A 213 -11.27 10.96 4.50
C VAL A 213 -12.31 11.73 5.32
N PHE A 214 -12.02 12.98 5.66
CA PHE A 214 -12.89 13.80 6.52
C PHE A 214 -13.96 14.50 5.69
N GLN A 215 -15.23 14.27 6.07
CA GLN A 215 -16.42 14.78 5.37
C GLN A 215 -17.33 15.61 6.31
N ASN A 216 -16.73 16.27 7.31
CA ASN A 216 -17.49 16.91 8.38
C ASN A 216 -18.08 18.28 8.04
N ALA A 217 -17.78 18.82 6.87
CA ALA A 217 -18.26 20.12 6.42
C ALA A 217 -18.32 20.18 4.88
N ASP A 218 -19.09 21.16 4.36
CA ASP A 218 -19.10 21.43 2.94
C ASP A 218 -17.71 21.88 2.46
N PRO A 219 -17.28 21.44 1.27
CA PRO A 219 -15.99 21.84 0.69
C PRO A 219 -15.93 23.36 0.52
N LYS A 220 -14.81 23.97 0.95
CA LYS A 220 -14.53 25.39 0.76
C LYS A 220 -13.32 25.56 -0.13
N THR A 221 -13.37 26.55 -1.01
CA THR A 221 -12.19 26.95 -1.79
C THR A 221 -11.23 27.70 -0.88
N ILE A 222 -10.01 27.22 -0.77
CA ILE A 222 -8.92 27.88 -0.04
C ILE A 222 -7.88 28.29 -1.07
N VAL A 223 -7.56 29.58 -1.11
CA VAL A 223 -6.46 30.10 -1.93
C VAL A 223 -5.24 30.24 -1.03
N ILE A 224 -4.15 29.57 -1.41
CA ILE A 224 -2.89 29.61 -0.67
C ILE A 224 -1.86 30.31 -1.57
N GLU A 225 -1.25 31.36 -1.06
CA GLU A 225 -0.09 31.98 -1.67
C GLU A 225 1.19 31.38 -1.03
N ALA A 226 2.04 30.82 -1.87
CA ALA A 226 3.29 30.20 -1.42
C ALA A 226 4.48 30.98 -1.99
N ASN A 227 5.48 31.22 -1.18
CA ASN A 227 6.77 31.75 -1.63
C ASN A 227 7.63 30.61 -2.20
N GLU A 228 8.74 30.97 -2.88
CA GLU A 228 9.65 29.99 -3.51
C GLU A 228 10.16 28.90 -2.56
N LYS A 229 10.29 29.19 -1.25
CA LYS A 229 10.76 28.23 -0.24
C LYS A 229 9.65 27.25 0.18
N SER A 230 8.39 27.66 0.10
CA SER A 230 7.25 26.83 0.53
C SER A 230 6.64 26.03 -0.61
N THR A 231 6.82 26.47 -1.87
CA THR A 231 6.27 25.80 -3.06
C THR A 231 6.58 24.31 -3.18
N PRO A 232 7.79 23.81 -2.83
CA PRO A 232 8.07 22.39 -2.89
C PRO A 232 7.28 21.52 -1.90
N PHE A 233 6.62 22.12 -0.89
CA PHE A 233 5.85 21.42 0.15
C PHE A 233 4.33 21.47 -0.05
N LEU A 234 3.85 22.10 -1.13
CA LEU A 234 2.44 22.18 -1.53
C LEU A 234 2.13 21.20 -2.66
#